data_4e65a3e6c30787d5f908dd71b005fc23
#
_entry.id   4e65a3e6c30787d5f908dd71b005fc23
#
_cell.length_a   1.000
_cell.length_b   1.000
_cell.length_c   1.000
_cell.angle_alpha   90.00
_cell.angle_beta   90.00
_cell.angle_gamma   90.00
#
_symmetry.space_group_name_H-M   'P 1'
#
loop_
_entity.id
_entity.type
_entity.pdbx_description
1 polymer ?
#
loop_
_entity_poly.entity_id
_entity_poly.type
_entity_poly.pdbx_seq_one_letter_code
_entity_poly.pdbx_strand_id
1 'polypeptide(L)'
;FDADAYIAAIPVALVQEIHLAGHTVVSDEDGELLVDTHNAPVADPVWDLYRRTIARTGLLPTLIEWDSQLPALDRLIAEAQRADVIAGVRHARVA
;
A
#
# COMPACT_ATOMS: atom_id res chain seq x y z
N PHE A 1 3.81 17.74 -3.78
CA PHE A 1 4.25 16.49 -4.44
C PHE A 1 3.03 15.75 -5.00
N ASP A 2 3.07 15.42 -6.26
CA ASP A 2 2.00 14.70 -6.94
C ASP A 2 2.41 13.23 -7.12
N ALA A 3 1.88 12.36 -6.28
CA ALA A 3 2.19 10.94 -6.31
C ALA A 3 1.69 10.25 -7.59
N ASP A 4 0.54 10.65 -8.11
CA ASP A 4 0.02 10.09 -9.36
C ASP A 4 0.92 10.44 -10.55
N ALA A 5 1.40 11.67 -10.62
CA ALA A 5 2.33 12.09 -11.67
C ALA A 5 3.67 11.35 -11.58
N TYR A 6 4.16 11.15 -10.36
CA TYR A 6 5.39 10.39 -10.12
C TYR A 6 5.25 8.95 -10.61
N ILE A 7 4.16 8.28 -10.22
CA ILE A 7 3.89 6.89 -10.63
C ILE A 7 3.70 6.80 -12.14
N ALA A 8 3.01 7.77 -12.74
CA ALA A 8 2.81 7.80 -14.20
C ALA A 8 4.12 7.92 -14.98
N ALA A 9 5.16 8.49 -14.38
CA ALA A 9 6.48 8.62 -14.99
C ALA A 9 7.32 7.35 -14.89
N ILE A 10 6.96 6.39 -14.06
CA ILE A 10 7.71 5.14 -13.89
C ILE A 10 7.40 4.22 -15.08
N PRO A 11 8.43 3.65 -15.77
CA PRO A 11 8.20 2.65 -16.80
C PRO A 11 7.56 1.39 -16.20
N VAL A 12 6.34 1.07 -16.60
CA VAL A 12 5.56 -0.07 -16.06
C VAL A 12 6.32 -1.38 -16.16
N ALA A 13 7.04 -1.60 -17.27
CA ALA A 13 7.77 -2.85 -17.49
C ALA A 13 8.90 -3.11 -16.48
N LEU A 14 9.34 -2.07 -15.74
CA LEU A 14 10.38 -2.19 -14.73
C LEU A 14 9.83 -2.47 -13.33
N VAL A 15 8.53 -2.36 -13.12
CA VAL A 15 7.91 -2.60 -11.81
C VAL A 15 7.64 -4.08 -11.65
N GLN A 16 8.24 -4.71 -10.65
CA GLN A 16 8.11 -6.15 -10.42
C GLN A 16 7.26 -6.47 -9.19
N GLU A 17 7.22 -5.58 -8.21
CA GLU A 17 6.41 -5.75 -7.00
C GLU A 17 6.09 -4.39 -6.39
N ILE A 18 5.12 -4.39 -5.50
CA ILE A 18 4.67 -3.20 -4.78
C ILE A 18 4.73 -3.47 -3.28
N HIS A 19 5.29 -2.54 -2.53
CA HIS A 19 5.25 -2.57 -1.06
C HIS A 19 4.33 -1.47 -0.56
N LEU A 20 3.45 -1.82 0.37
CA LEU A 20 2.52 -0.91 1.02
C LEU A 20 2.79 -0.90 2.51
N ALA A 21 2.88 0.27 3.09
CA ALA A 21 3.16 0.43 4.51
C ALA A 21 2.37 1.59 5.11
N GLY A 22 2.16 1.53 6.41
CA GLY A 22 1.64 2.64 7.18
C GLY A 22 2.71 3.69 7.43
N HIS A 23 2.29 4.87 7.81
CA HIS A 23 3.16 5.99 8.13
C HIS A 23 2.65 6.73 9.36
N THR A 24 3.48 7.60 9.91
CA THR A 24 3.12 8.48 11.01
C THR A 24 3.07 9.93 10.52
N VAL A 25 2.03 10.64 10.90
CA VAL A 25 1.92 12.07 10.64
C VAL A 25 2.46 12.82 11.85
N VAL A 26 3.48 13.64 11.63
CA VAL A 26 4.04 14.53 12.65
C VAL A 26 3.67 15.96 12.27
N SER A 27 2.96 16.64 13.18
CA SER A 27 2.54 18.02 12.97
C SER A 27 3.31 18.96 13.88
N ASP A 28 3.74 20.08 13.34
CA ASP A 28 4.38 21.15 14.09
C ASP A 28 3.91 22.52 13.57
N GLU A 29 4.59 23.59 14.00
CA GLU A 29 4.26 24.96 13.58
C GLU A 29 4.40 25.19 12.09
N ASP A 30 5.27 24.42 11.42
CA ASP A 30 5.58 24.56 9.99
C ASP A 30 4.71 23.67 9.11
N GLY A 31 3.86 22.83 9.69
CA GLY A 31 2.94 21.97 8.96
C GLY A 31 3.06 20.49 9.34
N GLU A 32 2.69 19.64 8.42
CA GLU A 32 2.70 18.18 8.60
C GLU A 32 3.87 17.53 7.86
N LEU A 33 4.48 16.55 8.52
CA LEU A 33 5.48 15.67 7.93
C LEU A 33 4.98 14.24 7.99
N LEU A 34 5.02 13.53 6.88
CA LEU A 34 4.73 12.11 6.81
C LEU A 34 6.04 11.34 6.99
N VAL A 35 6.12 10.54 8.04
CA VAL A 35 7.31 9.74 8.36
C VAL A 35 7.03 8.29 8.01
N ASP A 36 7.89 7.69 7.23
CA ASP A 36 7.79 6.30 6.75
C ASP A 36 8.18 5.33 7.87
N THR A 37 7.26 5.11 8.79
CA THR A 37 7.53 4.39 10.04
C THR A 37 7.21 2.89 9.98
N HIS A 38 6.38 2.46 9.05
CA HIS A 38 5.92 1.07 8.93
C HIS A 38 5.37 0.49 10.25
N ASN A 39 4.66 1.31 11.02
CA ASN A 39 4.17 0.93 12.36
C ASN A 39 2.66 1.09 12.52
N ALA A 40 1.94 1.22 11.43
CA ALA A 40 0.51 1.51 11.41
C ALA A 40 -0.16 0.83 10.21
N PRO A 41 -1.50 0.73 10.20
CA PRO A 41 -2.20 0.28 8.99
C PRO A 41 -1.89 1.18 7.80
N VAL A 42 -2.00 0.63 6.61
CA VAL A 42 -1.92 1.41 5.38
C VAL A 42 -3.06 2.43 5.36
N ALA A 43 -2.74 3.69 5.16
CA ALA A 43 -3.73 4.77 5.18
C ALA A 43 -4.66 4.73 3.95
N ASP A 44 -5.88 5.22 4.10
CA ASP A 44 -6.86 5.20 3.00
C ASP A 44 -6.38 5.90 1.73
N PRO A 45 -5.72 7.07 1.77
CA PRO A 45 -5.17 7.68 0.57
C PRO A 45 -4.14 6.81 -0.15
N VAL A 46 -3.38 5.99 0.60
CA VAL A 46 -2.41 5.06 0.02
C VAL A 46 -3.13 3.89 -0.66
N TRP A 47 -4.23 3.40 -0.07
CA TRP A 47 -5.07 2.39 -0.71
C TRP A 47 -5.67 2.89 -2.03
N ASP A 48 -6.10 4.14 -2.07
CA ASP A 48 -6.62 4.76 -3.29
C ASP A 48 -5.53 4.87 -4.36
N LEU A 49 -4.33 5.27 -3.96
CA LEU A 49 -3.18 5.33 -4.86
C LEU A 49 -2.81 3.93 -5.38
N TYR A 50 -2.87 2.92 -4.53
CA TYR A 50 -2.64 1.53 -4.91
C TYR A 50 -3.62 1.07 -5.98
N ARG A 51 -4.91 1.38 -5.80
CA ARG A 51 -5.94 1.05 -6.80
C ARG A 51 -5.61 1.64 -8.16
N ARG A 52 -5.24 2.92 -8.20
CA ARG A 52 -4.86 3.60 -9.44
C ARG A 52 -3.58 3.04 -10.04
N THR A 53 -2.63 2.67 -9.20
CA THR A 53 -1.37 2.06 -9.64
C THR A 53 -1.61 0.71 -10.29
N ILE A 54 -2.38 -0.16 -9.65
CA ILE A 54 -2.73 -1.49 -10.20
C ILE A 54 -3.49 -1.36 -11.51
N ALA A 55 -4.37 -0.36 -11.63
CA ALA A 55 -5.08 -0.12 -12.89
C ALA A 55 -4.11 0.18 -14.05
N ARG A 56 -2.97 0.80 -13.75
CA ARG A 56 -1.93 1.12 -14.73
C ARG A 56 -0.98 -0.05 -14.97
N THR A 57 -0.49 -0.70 -13.93
CA THR A 57 0.54 -1.75 -14.04
C THR A 57 -0.01 -3.12 -14.34
N GLY A 58 -1.26 -3.37 -14.00
CA GLY A 58 -1.80 -4.72 -13.89
C GLY A 58 -1.46 -5.35 -12.54
N LEU A 59 -1.86 -6.59 -12.35
CA LEU A 59 -1.63 -7.33 -11.12
C LEU A 59 -0.14 -7.58 -10.90
N LEU A 60 0.37 -7.17 -9.74
CA LEU A 60 1.74 -7.40 -9.31
C LEU A 60 1.75 -7.99 -7.89
N PRO A 61 2.78 -8.78 -7.56
CA PRO A 61 2.97 -9.20 -6.17
C PRO A 61 3.03 -7.99 -5.26
N THR A 62 2.30 -8.04 -4.16
CA THR A 62 2.20 -6.93 -3.22
C THR A 62 2.54 -7.41 -1.82
N LEU A 63 3.43 -6.69 -1.14
CA LEU A 63 3.82 -6.95 0.23
C LEU A 63 3.28 -5.85 1.14
N ILE A 64 2.59 -6.24 2.20
CA ILE A 64 2.22 -5.34 3.29
C ILE A 64 3.36 -5.32 4.30
N GLU A 65 3.93 -4.16 4.56
CA GLU A 65 5.00 -3.99 5.53
C GLU A 65 4.47 -3.34 6.81
N TRP A 66 4.68 -4.04 7.93
CA TRP A 66 4.32 -3.55 9.26
C TRP A 66 5.39 -4.07 10.22
N ASP A 67 6.40 -3.24 10.49
CA ASP A 67 7.68 -3.69 11.04
C ASP A 67 7.78 -3.51 12.56
N SER A 68 6.94 -2.67 13.16
CA SER A 68 6.92 -2.42 14.60
C SER A 68 5.51 -2.11 15.07
N GLN A 69 5.29 -2.14 16.39
CA GLN A 69 3.96 -2.02 16.99
C GLN A 69 2.97 -3.01 16.35
N LEU A 70 3.41 -4.27 16.26
CA LEU A 70 2.70 -5.31 15.52
C LEU A 70 1.33 -5.57 16.14
N PRO A 71 0.26 -5.58 15.32
CA PRO A 71 -1.07 -5.98 15.77
C PRO A 71 -1.20 -7.50 15.83
N ALA A 72 -2.37 -7.97 16.20
CA ALA A 72 -2.69 -9.39 16.10
C ALA A 72 -2.60 -9.89 14.65
N LEU A 73 -2.28 -11.17 14.47
CA LEU A 73 -2.07 -11.77 13.14
C LEU A 73 -3.29 -11.62 12.23
N ASP A 74 -4.50 -11.77 12.75
CA ASP A 74 -5.73 -11.61 11.97
C ASP A 74 -5.87 -10.20 11.38
N ARG A 75 -5.35 -9.18 12.05
CA ARG A 75 -5.30 -7.82 11.52
C ARG A 75 -4.34 -7.70 10.34
N LEU A 76 -3.17 -8.33 10.43
CA LEU A 76 -2.20 -8.37 9.31
C LEU A 76 -2.78 -9.11 8.10
N ILE A 77 -3.47 -10.23 8.34
CA ILE A 77 -4.16 -10.97 7.29
C ILE A 77 -5.24 -10.11 6.63
N ALA A 78 -6.00 -9.35 7.42
CA ALA A 78 -7.02 -8.46 6.88
C ALA A 78 -6.44 -7.37 5.97
N GLU A 79 -5.28 -6.81 6.30
CA GLU A 79 -4.58 -5.86 5.44
C GLU A 79 -4.17 -6.50 4.11
N ALA A 80 -3.61 -7.71 4.15
CA ALA A 80 -3.25 -8.44 2.94
C ALA A 80 -4.47 -8.77 2.08
N GLN A 81 -5.58 -9.17 2.70
CA GLN A 81 -6.84 -9.43 2.00
C GLN A 81 -7.41 -8.16 1.36
N ARG A 82 -7.24 -7.01 1.99
CA ARG A 82 -7.65 -5.72 1.41
C ARG A 82 -6.89 -5.42 0.12
N ALA A 83 -5.59 -5.69 0.09
CA ALA A 83 -4.80 -5.57 -1.13
C ALA A 83 -5.33 -6.49 -2.23
N ASP A 84 -5.65 -7.73 -1.91
CA ASP A 84 -6.21 -8.68 -2.86
C ASP A 84 -7.54 -8.21 -3.44
N VAL A 85 -8.44 -7.71 -2.61
CA VAL A 85 -9.73 -7.19 -3.05
C VAL A 85 -9.56 -6.01 -4.01
N ILE A 86 -8.69 -5.07 -3.67
CA ILE A 86 -8.41 -3.89 -4.48
C ILE A 86 -7.78 -4.28 -5.81
N ALA A 87 -6.85 -5.23 -5.80
CA ALA A 87 -6.18 -5.71 -7.00
C ALA A 87 -7.07 -6.61 -7.87
N GLY A 88 -8.23 -7.02 -7.37
CA GLY A 88 -9.12 -7.92 -8.07
C GLY A 88 -8.64 -9.36 -8.07
N VAL A 89 -7.78 -9.74 -7.13
CA VAL A 89 -7.31 -11.11 -6.99
C VAL A 89 -8.45 -11.99 -6.54
N ARG A 90 -8.68 -13.06 -7.27
CA ARG A 90 -9.58 -14.12 -6.83
C ARG A 90 -8.73 -15.21 -6.21
N HIS A 91 -8.98 -15.48 -4.94
CA HIS A 91 -8.39 -16.66 -4.33
C HIS A 91 -8.85 -17.90 -5.07
N ALA A 92 -7.90 -18.79 -5.38
CA ALA A 92 -8.24 -20.12 -5.87
C ALA A 92 -9.19 -20.74 -4.85
N ARG A 93 -10.37 -21.08 -5.30
CA ARG A 93 -11.29 -21.79 -4.42
C ARG A 93 -10.76 -23.19 -4.21
N VAL A 94 -10.54 -23.50 -2.97
CA VAL A 94 -10.45 -24.89 -2.58
C VAL A 94 -11.87 -25.43 -2.65
N ALA A 95 -12.11 -26.19 -3.63
CA ALA A 95 -13.42 -26.83 -3.79
C ALA A 95 -13.64 -27.83 -2.63
#